data_7b8ab9014ce6b4b4c89f4c3aaf1f144a
#
_entry.id   7b8ab9014ce6b4b4c89f4c3aaf1f144a
#
_cell.length_a   1.000
_cell.length_b   1.000
_cell.length_c   1.000
_cell.angle_alpha   90.00
_cell.angle_beta   90.00
_cell.angle_gamma   90.00
#
_symmetry.space_group_name_H-M   'P 1'
#
loop_
_entity.id
_entity.type
_entity.pdbx_description
1 polymer ?
#
loop_
_entity_poly.entity_id
_entity_poly.type
_entity_poly.pdbx_seq_one_letter_code
_entity_poly.pdbx_strand_id
1 'polypeptide(L)'
;MPPQKRATLLIKNIGQLVTLAGPAPRLGAQMKQLEIIKNGGIAAAADEIIAVGKSVEIERQTEIAESCMVIDAKEAVVTPGLIDPHTHPVFSMTREEEFEMRTLGKTYEEIAQAGGGIRASVRDLRTAPRELILKQTKARLDRLLAHGITTAEAKSGYGLSTDSEIMQLEIIKKLDETHAIELVPTFLGAHEIPDEFQNKRSEYIRLLIEEMLPVVAFRQLAEFCDVFCEEHVYTIDESRKIQEAAKKLGLGLKFHADELKSTGGAKLAASLGAVSADHLVYISDAGIKALAASRTVATLLPGTSFSLRSKQYAPARKLIEAGAIVALATDCNPGSSYTESLPFITTLASLQMRLTAAEALSAITVNAACAIGRQNKLGRLEPGMQADLVIWNMQDYREMPYHYAVNLVNQVIKKGKQVLVN
;
A
#
# COMPACT_ATOMS: atom_id res chain seq x y z
N MET A 1 31.81 -21.03 -12.95
CA MET A 1 30.64 -20.15 -13.09
C MET A 1 29.45 -20.87 -12.51
N PRO A 2 28.57 -20.26 -11.75
CA PRO A 2 27.33 -20.89 -11.39
C PRO A 2 26.57 -21.28 -12.68
N PRO A 3 25.80 -22.39 -12.69
CA PRO A 3 25.04 -22.79 -13.88
C PRO A 3 24.10 -21.67 -14.28
N GLN A 4 24.05 -21.37 -15.58
CA GLN A 4 23.18 -20.34 -16.14
C GLN A 4 21.74 -20.73 -15.85
N LYS A 5 20.98 -19.86 -15.15
CA LYS A 5 19.57 -20.13 -14.82
C LYS A 5 18.76 -20.19 -16.13
N ARG A 6 18.01 -21.29 -16.35
CA ARG A 6 17.10 -21.42 -17.49
C ARG A 6 15.78 -20.71 -17.17
N ALA A 7 15.28 -19.93 -18.14
CA ALA A 7 14.02 -19.22 -17.98
C ALA A 7 12.82 -20.20 -17.90
N THR A 8 11.97 -19.97 -16.92
CA THR A 8 10.66 -20.62 -16.76
C THR A 8 9.51 -19.75 -17.24
N LEU A 9 9.79 -18.44 -17.43
CA LEU A 9 8.88 -17.44 -17.99
C LEU A 9 9.66 -16.57 -18.98
N LEU A 10 9.09 -16.35 -20.16
CA LEU A 10 9.57 -15.40 -21.17
C LEU A 10 8.38 -14.55 -21.63
N ILE A 11 8.47 -13.23 -21.49
CA ILE A 11 7.50 -12.28 -22.04
C ILE A 11 8.20 -11.51 -23.15
N LYS A 12 7.60 -11.49 -24.35
CA LYS A 12 8.18 -10.88 -25.56
C LYS A 12 7.20 -9.93 -26.24
N ASN A 13 7.71 -9.18 -27.22
CA ASN A 13 6.94 -8.20 -27.99
C ASN A 13 6.23 -7.16 -27.12
N ILE A 14 6.93 -6.65 -26.08
CA ILE A 14 6.41 -5.64 -25.18
C ILE A 14 6.60 -4.24 -25.82
N GLY A 15 5.51 -3.53 -26.09
CA GLY A 15 5.56 -2.18 -26.69
C GLY A 15 6.29 -1.18 -25.82
N GLN A 16 5.90 -1.09 -24.54
CA GLN A 16 6.59 -0.29 -23.53
C GLN A 16 6.86 -1.16 -22.28
N LEU A 17 8.08 -1.65 -22.15
CA LEU A 17 8.54 -2.29 -20.93
C LEU A 17 9.01 -1.22 -19.96
N VAL A 18 8.17 -0.86 -18.99
CA VAL A 18 8.46 0.14 -17.97
C VAL A 18 9.22 -0.53 -16.83
N THR A 19 10.56 -0.39 -16.83
CA THR A 19 11.40 -1.15 -15.91
C THR A 19 11.57 -0.49 -14.55
N LEU A 20 11.57 0.84 -14.47
CA LEU A 20 11.98 1.61 -13.30
C LEU A 20 13.36 1.18 -12.76
N ALA A 21 14.23 0.61 -13.62
CA ALA A 21 15.54 0.13 -13.25
C ALA A 21 16.43 1.24 -12.65
N GLY A 22 17.32 0.89 -11.72
CA GLY A 22 18.23 1.82 -11.06
C GLY A 22 17.87 2.10 -9.60
N PRO A 23 18.29 3.24 -9.02
CA PRO A 23 18.22 3.48 -7.58
C PRO A 23 16.78 3.60 -7.06
N ALA A 24 16.58 3.15 -5.82
CA ALA A 24 15.38 3.35 -5.02
C ALA A 24 15.79 3.99 -3.67
N PRO A 25 15.00 4.93 -3.13
CA PRO A 25 13.78 5.53 -3.70
C PRO A 25 14.05 6.49 -4.88
N ARG A 26 12.99 6.90 -5.57
CA ARG A 26 12.99 7.98 -6.57
C ARG A 26 12.55 9.29 -5.92
N LEU A 27 13.36 10.33 -6.04
CA LEU A 27 13.14 11.64 -5.41
C LEU A 27 13.01 12.74 -6.48
N GLY A 28 12.17 13.73 -6.24
CA GLY A 28 12.04 14.89 -7.09
C GLY A 28 11.92 14.53 -8.58
N ALA A 29 12.82 15.06 -9.42
CA ALA A 29 12.82 14.78 -10.85
C ALA A 29 13.07 13.31 -11.22
N GLN A 30 13.71 12.54 -10.35
CA GLN A 30 13.96 11.11 -10.60
C GLN A 30 12.65 10.29 -10.69
N MET A 31 11.55 10.75 -10.06
CA MET A 31 10.26 10.08 -10.17
C MET A 31 9.72 10.00 -11.61
N LYS A 32 10.26 10.80 -12.54
CA LYS A 32 9.91 10.76 -13.96
C LYS A 32 10.77 9.80 -14.78
N GLN A 33 11.82 9.24 -14.21
CA GLN A 33 12.74 8.33 -14.88
C GLN A 33 12.17 6.90 -14.82
N LEU A 34 11.46 6.48 -15.85
CA LEU A 34 10.79 5.17 -15.91
C LEU A 34 11.65 4.09 -16.55
N GLU A 35 12.76 4.45 -17.21
CA GLU A 35 13.67 3.53 -17.91
C GLU A 35 12.90 2.58 -18.85
N ILE A 36 12.16 3.16 -19.81
CA ILE A 36 11.29 2.43 -20.74
C ILE A 36 12.10 1.81 -21.87
N ILE A 37 11.94 0.49 -22.07
CA ILE A 37 12.48 -0.24 -23.20
C ILE A 37 11.35 -0.50 -24.21
N LYS A 38 11.46 0.11 -25.40
CA LYS A 38 10.53 -0.19 -26.50
C LYS A 38 10.89 -1.51 -27.17
N ASN A 39 9.89 -2.28 -27.63
CA ASN A 39 10.06 -3.63 -28.16
C ASN A 39 10.83 -4.51 -27.16
N GLY A 40 10.41 -4.44 -25.89
CA GLY A 40 11.07 -5.08 -24.77
C GLY A 40 10.79 -6.57 -24.68
N GLY A 41 11.65 -7.24 -23.93
CA GLY A 41 11.47 -8.62 -23.48
C GLY A 41 11.99 -8.77 -22.05
N ILE A 42 11.44 -9.72 -21.34
CA ILE A 42 11.84 -10.06 -19.97
C ILE A 42 11.80 -11.57 -19.77
N ALA A 43 12.81 -12.11 -19.11
CA ALA A 43 12.88 -13.52 -18.74
C ALA A 43 13.03 -13.68 -17.23
N ALA A 44 12.34 -14.68 -16.67
CA ALA A 44 12.43 -15.03 -15.27
C ALA A 44 12.70 -16.52 -15.09
N ALA A 45 13.44 -16.87 -14.03
CA ALA A 45 13.67 -18.25 -13.59
C ALA A 45 13.07 -18.40 -12.19
N ALA A 46 12.07 -19.25 -12.04
CA ALA A 46 11.24 -19.34 -10.85
C ALA A 46 10.66 -17.96 -10.49
N ASP A 47 11.01 -17.40 -9.35
CA ASP A 47 10.50 -16.14 -8.84
C ASP A 47 11.40 -14.92 -9.13
N GLU A 48 12.54 -15.12 -9.80
CA GLU A 48 13.56 -14.07 -10.02
C GLU A 48 13.66 -13.67 -11.51
N ILE A 49 13.72 -12.37 -11.77
CA ILE A 49 14.03 -11.83 -13.09
C ILE A 49 15.50 -12.11 -13.40
N ILE A 50 15.79 -12.75 -14.54
CA ILE A 50 17.16 -13.09 -14.95
C ILE A 50 17.69 -12.26 -16.12
N ALA A 51 16.78 -11.70 -16.95
CA ALA A 51 17.16 -10.86 -18.07
C ALA A 51 16.06 -9.86 -18.43
N VAL A 52 16.47 -8.65 -18.82
CA VAL A 52 15.60 -7.54 -19.28
C VAL A 52 16.31 -6.81 -20.39
N GLY A 53 15.63 -6.57 -21.52
CA GLY A 53 16.24 -5.89 -22.67
C GLY A 53 15.31 -5.83 -23.87
N LYS A 54 15.88 -5.73 -25.07
CA LYS A 54 15.13 -5.86 -26.33
C LYS A 54 14.65 -7.29 -26.52
N SER A 55 13.41 -7.48 -26.99
CA SER A 55 12.79 -8.81 -27.16
C SER A 55 13.70 -9.77 -27.95
N VAL A 56 14.20 -9.34 -29.11
CA VAL A 56 15.09 -10.16 -29.96
C VAL A 56 16.39 -10.56 -29.27
N GLU A 57 16.94 -9.70 -28.41
CA GLU A 57 18.17 -9.98 -27.67
C GLU A 57 17.89 -11.00 -26.56
N ILE A 58 16.79 -10.81 -25.83
CA ILE A 58 16.39 -11.71 -24.73
C ILE A 58 16.10 -13.10 -25.28
N GLU A 59 15.32 -13.19 -26.38
CA GLU A 59 15.01 -14.48 -27.03
C GLU A 59 16.26 -15.22 -27.47
N ARG A 60 17.28 -14.51 -27.98
CA ARG A 60 18.54 -15.11 -28.47
C ARG A 60 19.48 -15.53 -27.35
N GLN A 61 19.54 -14.76 -26.26
CA GLN A 61 20.57 -14.91 -25.22
C GLN A 61 20.10 -15.75 -24.02
N THR A 62 18.78 -15.99 -23.91
CA THR A 62 18.22 -16.68 -22.75
C THR A 62 17.99 -18.15 -23.08
N GLU A 63 18.63 -19.04 -22.31
CA GLU A 63 18.28 -20.45 -22.32
C GLU A 63 16.90 -20.64 -21.67
N ILE A 64 15.98 -21.29 -22.38
CA ILE A 64 14.64 -21.58 -21.89
C ILE A 64 14.56 -23.01 -21.33
N ALA A 65 13.80 -23.20 -20.25
CA ALA A 65 13.47 -24.53 -19.75
C ALA A 65 12.43 -25.21 -20.67
N GLU A 66 12.36 -26.54 -20.67
CA GLU A 66 11.38 -27.29 -21.46
C GLU A 66 9.92 -26.89 -21.13
N SER A 67 9.67 -26.55 -19.87
CA SER A 67 8.35 -26.09 -19.36
C SER A 67 8.22 -24.57 -19.34
N CYS A 68 9.01 -23.83 -20.13
CA CYS A 68 8.97 -22.36 -20.12
C CYS A 68 7.63 -21.84 -20.64
N MET A 69 6.96 -21.00 -19.83
CA MET A 69 5.79 -20.24 -20.27
C MET A 69 6.26 -19.07 -21.15
N VAL A 70 5.79 -19.03 -22.38
CA VAL A 70 6.08 -17.92 -23.30
C VAL A 70 4.82 -17.09 -23.51
N ILE A 71 4.88 -15.81 -23.18
CA ILE A 71 3.77 -14.85 -23.34
C ILE A 71 4.17 -13.82 -24.42
N ASP A 72 3.33 -13.66 -25.42
CA ASP A 72 3.40 -12.57 -26.38
C ASP A 72 2.56 -11.39 -25.85
N ALA A 73 3.22 -10.30 -25.51
CA ALA A 73 2.56 -9.10 -24.97
C ALA A 73 1.84 -8.27 -26.06
N LYS A 74 1.99 -8.59 -27.35
CA LYS A 74 1.28 -7.94 -28.47
C LYS A 74 1.36 -6.42 -28.44
N GLU A 75 2.56 -5.88 -28.22
CA GLU A 75 2.88 -4.45 -28.12
C GLU A 75 2.24 -3.73 -26.92
N ALA A 76 1.69 -4.47 -25.98
CA ALA A 76 1.14 -3.91 -24.74
C ALA A 76 2.21 -3.28 -23.82
N VAL A 77 1.76 -2.46 -22.87
CA VAL A 77 2.60 -1.98 -21.76
C VAL A 77 2.78 -3.09 -20.74
N VAL A 78 3.99 -3.23 -20.23
CA VAL A 78 4.32 -4.06 -19.05
C VAL A 78 4.99 -3.22 -18.00
N THR A 79 4.52 -3.34 -16.75
CA THR A 79 5.05 -2.64 -15.58
C THR A 79 5.45 -3.64 -14.48
N PRO A 80 6.22 -3.21 -13.47
CA PRO A 80 6.27 -3.96 -12.21
C PRO A 80 4.86 -4.19 -11.67
N GLY A 81 4.68 -5.27 -10.91
CA GLY A 81 3.48 -5.47 -10.11
C GLY A 81 3.23 -4.26 -9.21
N LEU A 82 1.99 -3.79 -9.14
CA LEU A 82 1.63 -2.66 -8.30
C LEU A 82 1.74 -3.04 -6.82
N ILE A 83 2.10 -2.06 -6.01
CA ILE A 83 2.25 -2.20 -4.56
C ILE A 83 1.33 -1.21 -3.87
N ASP A 84 0.49 -1.70 -2.98
CA ASP A 84 -0.38 -0.87 -2.15
C ASP A 84 0.17 -0.77 -0.73
N PRO A 85 0.84 0.34 -0.36
CA PRO A 85 1.55 0.43 0.91
C PRO A 85 0.69 0.84 2.11
N HIS A 86 -0.64 0.94 1.93
CA HIS A 86 -1.56 1.30 3.00
C HIS A 86 -2.97 0.78 2.73
N THR A 87 -3.37 -0.31 3.39
CA THR A 87 -4.74 -0.85 3.33
C THR A 87 -5.19 -1.42 4.67
N HIS A 88 -6.52 -1.43 4.89
CA HIS A 88 -7.19 -2.04 6.03
C HIS A 88 -8.14 -3.15 5.55
N PRO A 89 -7.68 -4.26 4.98
CA PRO A 89 -8.53 -5.17 4.23
C PRO A 89 -9.38 -6.08 5.13
N VAL A 90 -9.09 -6.13 6.44
CA VAL A 90 -9.73 -7.06 7.39
C VAL A 90 -10.85 -6.36 8.14
N PHE A 91 -12.05 -6.40 7.58
CA PHE A 91 -13.29 -5.91 8.20
C PHE A 91 -14.48 -6.78 7.76
N SER A 92 -15.57 -6.77 8.53
CA SER A 92 -16.75 -7.60 8.30
C SER A 92 -17.94 -6.84 7.71
N MET A 93 -18.17 -5.58 8.11
CA MET A 93 -19.25 -4.77 7.55
C MET A 93 -18.75 -3.69 6.61
N THR A 94 -19.57 -3.32 5.64
CA THR A 94 -19.43 -2.09 4.83
C THR A 94 -20.23 -0.95 5.47
N ARG A 95 -20.00 0.28 5.03
CA ARG A 95 -20.57 1.49 5.66
C ARG A 95 -21.27 2.37 4.62
N GLU A 96 -22.04 1.74 3.71
CA GLU A 96 -22.81 2.41 2.66
C GLU A 96 -23.86 3.36 3.20
N GLU A 97 -24.46 3.06 4.36
CA GLU A 97 -25.41 3.97 5.01
C GLU A 97 -24.73 5.28 5.42
N GLU A 98 -23.52 5.22 5.96
CA GLU A 98 -22.74 6.41 6.29
C GLU A 98 -22.32 7.20 5.04
N PHE A 99 -22.05 6.50 3.93
CA PHE A 99 -21.80 7.13 2.66
C PHE A 99 -23.03 7.94 2.20
N GLU A 100 -24.24 7.36 2.31
CA GLU A 100 -25.48 8.08 2.00
C GLU A 100 -25.69 9.28 2.93
N MET A 101 -25.49 9.10 4.24
CA MET A 101 -25.58 10.20 5.22
C MET A 101 -24.63 11.36 4.84
N ARG A 102 -23.40 11.08 4.42
CA ARG A 102 -22.45 12.10 3.94
C ARG A 102 -22.92 12.79 2.66
N THR A 103 -23.52 12.06 1.73
CA THR A 103 -24.07 12.66 0.49
C THR A 103 -25.25 13.58 0.78
N LEU A 104 -26.01 13.28 1.83
CA LEU A 104 -27.09 14.13 2.34
C LEU A 104 -26.61 15.32 3.19
N GLY A 105 -25.29 15.47 3.37
CA GLY A 105 -24.68 16.61 4.05
C GLY A 105 -24.45 16.45 5.55
N LYS A 106 -24.63 15.24 6.11
CA LYS A 106 -24.30 14.97 7.50
C LYS A 106 -22.80 15.11 7.76
N THR A 107 -22.47 15.71 8.91
CA THR A 107 -21.08 15.84 9.36
C THR A 107 -20.54 14.52 9.92
N TYR A 108 -19.23 14.43 10.04
CA TYR A 108 -18.58 13.29 10.71
C TYR A 108 -19.08 13.09 12.14
N GLU A 109 -19.31 14.19 12.87
CA GLU A 109 -19.81 14.18 14.25
C GLU A 109 -21.26 13.65 14.32
N GLU A 110 -22.15 14.09 13.41
CA GLU A 110 -23.51 13.59 13.32
C GLU A 110 -23.57 12.10 13.01
N ILE A 111 -22.67 11.60 12.14
CA ILE A 111 -22.56 10.17 11.81
C ILE A 111 -22.07 9.38 13.02
N ALA A 112 -21.05 9.88 13.73
CA ALA A 112 -20.54 9.25 14.94
C ALA A 112 -21.59 9.21 16.06
N GLN A 113 -22.38 10.29 16.25
CA GLN A 113 -23.50 10.34 17.21
C GLN A 113 -24.62 9.35 16.85
N ALA A 114 -24.85 9.09 15.57
CA ALA A 114 -25.78 8.05 15.11
C ALA A 114 -25.24 6.62 15.30
N GLY A 115 -24.07 6.45 15.91
CA GLY A 115 -23.47 5.15 16.20
C GLY A 115 -22.55 4.62 15.10
N GLY A 116 -22.26 5.42 14.07
CA GLY A 116 -21.34 5.10 12.99
C GLY A 116 -19.84 5.27 13.35
N GLY A 117 -19.01 5.35 12.33
CA GLY A 117 -17.56 5.55 12.46
C GLY A 117 -16.79 4.25 12.69
N ILE A 118 -15.52 4.37 13.05
CA ILE A 118 -14.60 3.24 13.29
C ILE A 118 -15.18 2.29 14.36
N ARG A 119 -15.79 2.83 15.42
CA ARG A 119 -16.37 2.05 16.51
C ARG A 119 -17.52 1.14 16.08
N ALA A 120 -18.29 1.53 15.05
CA ALA A 120 -19.29 0.62 14.45
C ALA A 120 -18.62 -0.60 13.81
N SER A 121 -17.58 -0.38 13.03
CA SER A 121 -16.77 -1.48 12.44
C SER A 121 -16.15 -2.37 13.51
N VAL A 122 -15.70 -1.79 14.63
CA VAL A 122 -15.14 -2.55 15.77
C VAL A 122 -16.19 -3.45 16.41
N ARG A 123 -17.38 -2.93 16.72
CA ARG A 123 -18.48 -3.72 17.30
C ARG A 123 -18.88 -4.87 16.40
N ASP A 124 -18.99 -4.62 15.11
CA ASP A 124 -19.36 -5.64 14.13
C ASP A 124 -18.27 -6.71 13.99
N LEU A 125 -17.00 -6.32 13.80
CA LEU A 125 -15.90 -7.28 13.64
C LEU A 125 -15.74 -8.20 14.86
N ARG A 126 -15.91 -7.68 16.08
CA ARG A 126 -15.79 -8.47 17.33
C ARG A 126 -16.87 -9.55 17.46
N THR A 127 -18.00 -9.38 16.79
CA THR A 127 -19.12 -10.34 16.82
C THR A 127 -19.21 -11.22 15.59
N ALA A 128 -18.56 -10.83 14.50
CA ALA A 128 -18.57 -11.56 13.24
C ALA A 128 -17.82 -12.90 13.34
N PRO A 129 -18.35 -13.99 12.74
CA PRO A 129 -17.61 -15.24 12.67
C PRO A 129 -16.29 -15.08 11.92
N ARG A 130 -15.20 -15.63 12.46
CA ARG A 130 -13.85 -15.58 11.86
C ARG A 130 -13.82 -16.02 10.40
N GLU A 131 -14.56 -17.09 10.07
CA GLU A 131 -14.62 -17.62 8.70
C GLU A 131 -15.29 -16.64 7.73
N LEU A 132 -16.26 -15.86 8.20
CA LEU A 132 -16.88 -14.82 7.40
C LEU A 132 -15.88 -13.71 7.09
N ILE A 133 -15.13 -13.24 8.10
CA ILE A 133 -14.11 -12.21 7.95
C ILE A 133 -13.03 -12.68 6.98
N LEU A 134 -12.54 -13.92 7.13
CA LEU A 134 -11.54 -14.53 6.25
C LEU A 134 -12.03 -14.56 4.78
N LYS A 135 -13.27 -15.03 4.56
CA LYS A 135 -13.89 -15.11 3.23
C LYS A 135 -14.01 -13.73 2.58
N GLN A 136 -14.51 -12.75 3.32
CA GLN A 136 -14.69 -11.39 2.82
C GLN A 136 -13.35 -10.70 2.53
N THR A 137 -12.35 -10.89 3.40
CA THR A 137 -11.00 -10.36 3.20
C THR A 137 -10.39 -10.98 1.95
N LYS A 138 -10.50 -12.30 1.76
CA LYS A 138 -10.03 -12.97 0.54
C LYS A 138 -10.64 -12.35 -0.71
N ALA A 139 -11.95 -12.12 -0.73
CA ALA A 139 -12.65 -11.52 -1.87
C ALA A 139 -12.15 -10.08 -2.18
N ARG A 140 -11.73 -9.31 -1.16
CA ARG A 140 -11.09 -8.00 -1.37
C ARG A 140 -9.71 -8.15 -1.99
N LEU A 141 -8.93 -9.12 -1.51
CA LEU A 141 -7.62 -9.42 -2.11
C LEU A 141 -7.75 -9.89 -3.57
N ASP A 142 -8.77 -10.70 -3.90
CA ASP A 142 -9.05 -11.08 -5.29
C ASP A 142 -9.29 -9.83 -6.17
N ARG A 143 -10.01 -8.79 -5.66
CA ARG A 143 -10.23 -7.54 -6.39
C ARG A 143 -8.98 -6.66 -6.46
N LEU A 144 -8.18 -6.57 -5.38
CA LEU A 144 -6.87 -5.90 -5.41
C LEU A 144 -5.97 -6.51 -6.49
N LEU A 145 -5.89 -7.85 -6.56
CA LEU A 145 -5.13 -8.57 -7.59
C LEU A 145 -5.66 -8.26 -8.99
N ALA A 146 -6.99 -8.22 -9.17
CA ALA A 146 -7.62 -7.88 -10.45
C ALA A 146 -7.26 -6.47 -10.93
N HIS A 147 -6.87 -5.55 -10.02
CA HIS A 147 -6.35 -4.23 -10.35
C HIS A 147 -4.82 -4.16 -10.47
N GLY A 148 -4.13 -5.30 -10.52
CA GLY A 148 -2.69 -5.39 -10.75
C GLY A 148 -1.83 -5.26 -9.49
N ILE A 149 -2.42 -5.25 -8.31
CA ILE A 149 -1.70 -5.19 -7.03
C ILE A 149 -1.17 -6.59 -6.71
N THR A 150 0.15 -6.72 -6.63
CA THR A 150 0.84 -8.00 -6.34
C THR A 150 1.33 -8.08 -4.90
N THR A 151 1.44 -6.94 -4.23
CA THR A 151 1.85 -6.85 -2.83
C THR A 151 1.07 -5.72 -2.16
N ALA A 152 0.55 -5.96 -0.96
CA ALA A 152 -0.19 -4.98 -0.19
C ALA A 152 0.23 -5.00 1.28
N GLU A 153 0.34 -3.84 1.92
CA GLU A 153 0.29 -3.76 3.36
C GLU A 153 -1.11 -4.11 3.83
N ALA A 154 -1.22 -4.87 4.91
CA ALA A 154 -2.49 -5.22 5.54
C ALA A 154 -2.46 -4.88 7.03
N LYS A 155 -3.28 -3.90 7.43
CA LYS A 155 -3.39 -3.43 8.82
C LYS A 155 -4.49 -4.19 9.57
N SER A 156 -4.28 -4.45 10.86
CA SER A 156 -5.34 -4.68 11.84
C SER A 156 -6.02 -3.35 12.21
N GLY A 157 -6.65 -3.23 13.37
CA GLY A 157 -7.14 -1.94 13.87
C GLY A 157 -8.67 -1.80 13.91
N TYR A 158 -9.39 -2.84 13.59
CA TYR A 158 -10.83 -2.94 13.85
C TYR A 158 -11.18 -3.91 14.98
N GLY A 159 -10.18 -4.48 15.65
CA GLY A 159 -10.38 -5.32 16.83
C GLY A 159 -10.41 -4.52 18.12
N LEU A 160 -9.40 -3.71 18.33
CA LEU A 160 -9.18 -2.84 19.52
C LEU A 160 -9.27 -3.58 20.86
N SER A 161 -9.01 -4.88 20.85
CA SER A 161 -8.81 -5.75 22.01
C SER A 161 -7.75 -6.78 21.67
N THR A 162 -7.07 -7.33 22.66
CA THR A 162 -5.97 -8.28 22.43
C THR A 162 -6.38 -9.42 21.51
N ASP A 163 -7.48 -10.11 21.85
CA ASP A 163 -7.93 -11.27 21.07
C ASP A 163 -8.35 -10.91 19.64
N SER A 164 -9.06 -9.79 19.47
CA SER A 164 -9.58 -9.40 18.16
C SER A 164 -8.51 -8.84 17.25
N GLU A 165 -7.51 -8.11 17.76
CA GLU A 165 -6.35 -7.66 16.98
C GLU A 165 -5.47 -8.84 16.54
N ILE A 166 -5.22 -9.79 17.46
CA ILE A 166 -4.49 -11.02 17.13
C ILE A 166 -5.25 -11.82 16.07
N MET A 167 -6.55 -11.98 16.20
CA MET A 167 -7.38 -12.68 15.22
C MET A 167 -7.26 -12.05 13.81
N GLN A 168 -7.28 -10.71 13.72
CA GLN A 168 -7.09 -10.03 12.43
C GLN A 168 -5.70 -10.31 11.83
N LEU A 169 -4.64 -10.22 12.63
CA LEU A 169 -3.28 -10.49 12.18
C LEU A 169 -3.09 -11.97 11.78
N GLU A 170 -3.73 -12.90 12.47
CA GLU A 170 -3.75 -14.31 12.08
C GLU A 170 -4.48 -14.55 10.75
N ILE A 171 -5.56 -13.81 10.48
CA ILE A 171 -6.25 -13.84 9.18
C ILE A 171 -5.32 -13.33 8.09
N ILE A 172 -4.60 -12.21 8.32
CA ILE A 172 -3.62 -11.67 7.38
C ILE A 172 -2.54 -12.70 7.09
N LYS A 173 -1.94 -13.29 8.12
CA LYS A 173 -0.93 -14.34 7.98
C LYS A 173 -1.45 -15.54 7.18
N LYS A 174 -2.66 -16.02 7.48
CA LYS A 174 -3.28 -17.13 6.76
C LYS A 174 -3.50 -16.81 5.28
N LEU A 175 -3.89 -15.58 4.97
CA LEU A 175 -4.11 -15.15 3.59
C LEU A 175 -2.77 -14.94 2.86
N ASP A 176 -1.73 -14.43 3.50
CA ASP A 176 -0.39 -14.34 2.91
C ASP A 176 0.15 -15.72 2.49
N GLU A 177 -0.13 -16.77 3.28
CA GLU A 177 0.27 -18.15 2.98
C GLU A 177 -0.54 -18.79 1.83
N THR A 178 -1.76 -18.32 1.56
CA THR A 178 -2.73 -19.02 0.69
C THR A 178 -3.22 -18.22 -0.51
N HIS A 179 -2.95 -16.92 -0.55
CA HIS A 179 -3.35 -16.01 -1.63
C HIS A 179 -2.17 -15.68 -2.54
N ALA A 180 -2.45 -15.25 -3.77
CA ALA A 180 -1.41 -14.85 -4.71
C ALA A 180 -0.77 -13.50 -4.34
N ILE A 181 -1.52 -12.56 -3.74
CA ILE A 181 -0.97 -11.29 -3.22
C ILE A 181 -0.09 -11.59 -2.02
N GLU A 182 1.11 -11.00 -1.99
CA GLU A 182 1.97 -10.98 -0.81
C GLU A 182 1.49 -9.89 0.15
N LEU A 183 1.29 -10.25 1.42
CA LEU A 183 0.80 -9.32 2.43
C LEU A 183 1.91 -8.92 3.42
N VAL A 184 1.98 -7.64 3.74
CA VAL A 184 2.89 -7.09 4.73
C VAL A 184 2.07 -6.68 5.96
N PRO A 185 2.09 -7.47 7.05
CA PRO A 185 1.20 -7.25 8.19
C PRO A 185 1.64 -6.06 9.04
N THR A 186 0.68 -5.21 9.41
CA THR A 186 0.86 -4.05 10.29
C THR A 186 -0.12 -4.11 11.46
N PHE A 187 0.38 -4.04 12.69
CA PHE A 187 -0.43 -3.90 13.88
C PHE A 187 -0.90 -2.46 14.06
N LEU A 188 -2.20 -2.24 14.17
CA LEU A 188 -2.82 -0.93 14.36
C LEU A 188 -3.82 -0.93 15.53
N GLY A 189 -3.47 -1.52 16.66
CA GLY A 189 -4.30 -1.42 17.86
C GLY A 189 -4.55 0.03 18.31
N ALA A 190 -3.66 0.93 17.92
CA ALA A 190 -3.78 2.37 18.17
C ALA A 190 -4.53 3.11 17.03
N HIS A 191 -5.67 2.57 16.58
CA HIS A 191 -6.51 3.15 15.53
C HIS A 191 -7.62 4.06 16.10
N GLU A 192 -8.19 3.69 17.24
CA GLU A 192 -9.22 4.43 17.96
C GLU A 192 -9.21 4.00 19.44
N ILE A 193 -9.86 4.76 20.34
CA ILE A 193 -10.13 4.31 21.69
C ILE A 193 -11.47 3.57 21.70
N PRO A 194 -11.53 2.27 22.04
CA PRO A 194 -12.78 1.51 22.02
C PRO A 194 -13.76 1.95 23.09
N ASP A 195 -15.04 1.61 22.90
CA ASP A 195 -16.15 2.11 23.72
C ASP A 195 -15.94 1.87 25.22
N GLU A 196 -15.42 0.73 25.64
CA GLU A 196 -15.14 0.36 27.03
C GLU A 196 -14.01 1.14 27.70
N PHE A 197 -13.19 1.83 26.90
CA PHE A 197 -12.06 2.64 27.37
C PHE A 197 -12.22 4.15 27.17
N GLN A 198 -13.37 4.65 26.74
CA GLN A 198 -13.59 6.07 26.46
C GLN A 198 -13.25 6.98 27.65
N ASN A 199 -13.53 6.53 28.89
CA ASN A 199 -13.17 7.24 30.13
C ASN A 199 -11.91 6.69 30.81
N LYS A 200 -11.18 5.78 30.18
CA LYS A 200 -10.00 5.06 30.71
C LYS A 200 -8.87 4.98 29.70
N ARG A 201 -8.68 6.05 28.97
CA ARG A 201 -7.73 6.19 27.87
C ARG A 201 -6.33 5.68 28.21
N SER A 202 -5.82 6.09 29.40
CA SER A 202 -4.49 5.65 29.85
C SER A 202 -4.39 4.14 30.10
N GLU A 203 -5.50 3.50 30.49
CA GLU A 203 -5.55 2.04 30.67
C GLU A 203 -5.47 1.33 29.30
N TYR A 204 -6.13 1.87 28.28
CA TYR A 204 -6.03 1.31 26.93
C TYR A 204 -4.62 1.44 26.34
N ILE A 205 -3.98 2.61 26.50
CA ILE A 205 -2.59 2.81 26.07
C ILE A 205 -1.65 1.84 26.81
N ARG A 206 -1.88 1.58 28.08
CA ARG A 206 -1.12 0.59 28.84
C ARG A 206 -1.37 -0.82 28.29
N LEU A 207 -2.62 -1.20 27.98
CA LEU A 207 -2.97 -2.47 27.35
C LEU A 207 -2.24 -2.66 26.01
N LEU A 208 -2.21 -1.62 25.16
CA LEU A 208 -1.46 -1.63 23.90
C LEU A 208 0.03 -1.93 24.13
N ILE A 209 0.66 -1.25 25.09
CA ILE A 209 2.11 -1.29 25.31
C ILE A 209 2.54 -2.53 26.08
N GLU A 210 1.81 -2.91 27.12
CA GLU A 210 2.23 -3.95 28.07
C GLU A 210 1.68 -5.35 27.72
N GLU A 211 0.65 -5.44 26.88
CA GLU A 211 0.04 -6.71 26.49
C GLU A 211 0.03 -6.94 24.99
N MET A 212 -0.65 -6.09 24.20
CA MET A 212 -0.83 -6.36 22.76
C MET A 212 0.50 -6.37 22.01
N LEU A 213 1.31 -5.33 22.12
CA LEU A 213 2.59 -5.22 21.42
C LEU A 213 3.56 -6.36 21.76
N PRO A 214 3.77 -6.75 23.03
CA PRO A 214 4.60 -7.91 23.37
C PRO A 214 4.11 -9.22 22.74
N VAL A 215 2.80 -9.48 22.74
CA VAL A 215 2.23 -10.69 22.13
C VAL A 215 2.40 -10.67 20.60
N VAL A 216 2.13 -9.55 19.95
CA VAL A 216 2.30 -9.39 18.49
C VAL A 216 3.75 -9.64 18.09
N ALA A 217 4.71 -9.03 18.80
CA ALA A 217 6.13 -9.19 18.53
C ALA A 217 6.64 -10.62 18.83
N PHE A 218 6.28 -11.19 19.99
CA PHE A 218 6.66 -12.55 20.35
C PHE A 218 6.17 -13.59 19.35
N ARG A 219 4.92 -13.45 18.88
CA ARG A 219 4.31 -14.35 17.89
C ARG A 219 4.69 -14.01 16.44
N GLN A 220 5.46 -12.95 16.20
CA GLN A 220 5.84 -12.48 14.86
C GLN A 220 4.62 -12.31 13.93
N LEU A 221 3.56 -11.65 14.43
CA LEU A 221 2.32 -11.47 13.71
C LEU A 221 2.29 -10.20 12.85
N ALA A 222 3.19 -9.25 13.10
CA ALA A 222 3.31 -8.02 12.33
C ALA A 222 4.78 -7.62 12.14
N GLU A 223 5.05 -6.95 11.01
CA GLU A 223 6.36 -6.35 10.74
C GLU A 223 6.40 -4.88 11.18
N PHE A 224 5.25 -4.23 11.19
CA PHE A 224 5.11 -2.81 11.53
C PHE A 224 4.09 -2.60 12.64
N CYS A 225 4.27 -1.48 13.35
CA CYS A 225 3.26 -0.90 14.22
C CYS A 225 2.88 0.48 13.67
N ASP A 226 1.59 0.73 13.58
CA ASP A 226 1.03 2.01 13.16
C ASP A 226 0.25 2.67 14.29
N VAL A 227 0.06 3.98 14.21
CA VAL A 227 -0.72 4.79 15.16
C VAL A 227 -1.48 5.88 14.43
N PHE A 228 -2.75 6.09 14.80
CA PHE A 228 -3.52 7.22 14.30
C PHE A 228 -3.20 8.48 15.15
N CYS A 229 -2.15 9.20 14.72
CA CYS A 229 -1.60 10.36 15.40
C CYS A 229 -2.39 11.64 15.09
N GLU A 230 -3.53 11.82 15.76
CA GLU A 230 -4.41 12.96 15.64
C GLU A 230 -4.88 13.45 17.02
N GLU A 231 -5.16 14.74 17.16
CA GLU A 231 -5.46 15.39 18.45
C GLU A 231 -6.60 14.68 19.23
N HIS A 232 -7.62 14.20 18.51
CA HIS A 232 -8.79 13.58 19.13
C HIS A 232 -8.70 12.05 19.20
N VAL A 233 -7.65 11.44 18.60
CA VAL A 233 -7.42 10.01 18.60
C VAL A 233 -6.22 9.67 19.46
N TYR A 234 -4.99 9.87 19.00
CA TYR A 234 -3.78 9.75 19.82
C TYR A 234 -2.93 11.01 19.68
N THR A 235 -2.68 11.65 20.80
CA THR A 235 -1.81 12.85 20.87
C THR A 235 -0.37 12.50 20.46
N ILE A 236 0.43 13.53 20.17
CA ILE A 236 1.87 13.37 19.84
C ILE A 236 2.61 12.58 20.93
N ASP A 237 2.34 12.87 22.22
CA ASP A 237 3.03 12.19 23.34
C ASP A 237 2.57 10.75 23.51
N GLU A 238 1.30 10.45 23.31
CA GLU A 238 0.77 9.09 23.35
C GLU A 238 1.30 8.27 22.17
N SER A 239 1.25 8.85 20.96
CA SER A 239 1.80 8.24 19.75
C SER A 239 3.29 7.94 19.91
N ARG A 240 4.07 8.85 20.46
CA ARG A 240 5.48 8.65 20.77
C ARG A 240 5.69 7.46 21.72
N LYS A 241 4.95 7.38 22.82
CA LYS A 241 5.07 6.29 23.80
C LYS A 241 4.79 4.95 23.18
N ILE A 242 3.71 4.83 22.40
CA ILE A 242 3.33 3.60 21.71
C ILE A 242 4.41 3.18 20.71
N GLN A 243 4.85 4.11 19.86
CA GLN A 243 5.82 3.82 18.80
C GLN A 243 7.23 3.52 19.35
N GLU A 244 7.65 4.18 20.41
CA GLU A 244 8.91 3.85 21.08
C GLU A 244 8.87 2.46 21.73
N ALA A 245 7.72 2.03 22.27
CA ALA A 245 7.53 0.68 22.76
C ALA A 245 7.59 -0.35 21.62
N ALA A 246 6.91 -0.09 20.50
CA ALA A 246 6.96 -0.93 19.31
C ALA A 246 8.39 -1.06 18.75
N LYS A 247 9.11 0.05 18.66
CA LYS A 247 10.51 0.09 18.20
C LYS A 247 11.45 -0.77 19.08
N LYS A 248 11.26 -0.74 20.41
CA LYS A 248 12.04 -1.58 21.35
C LYS A 248 11.80 -3.07 21.14
N LEU A 249 10.64 -3.44 20.62
CA LEU A 249 10.28 -4.82 20.28
C LEU A 249 10.70 -5.22 18.85
N GLY A 250 11.36 -4.32 18.11
CA GLY A 250 11.89 -4.59 16.77
C GLY A 250 10.89 -4.37 15.64
N LEU A 251 9.71 -3.81 15.91
CA LEU A 251 8.74 -3.47 14.86
C LEU A 251 9.16 -2.19 14.13
N GLY A 252 8.97 -2.16 12.81
CA GLY A 252 9.04 -0.95 12.02
C GLY A 252 7.88 0.00 12.37
N LEU A 253 8.07 1.30 12.19
CA LEU A 253 7.09 2.30 12.59
C LEU A 253 6.36 2.88 11.39
N LYS A 254 5.04 3.07 11.50
CA LYS A 254 4.19 3.77 10.54
C LYS A 254 3.26 4.74 11.28
N PHE A 255 2.76 5.74 10.58
CA PHE A 255 1.90 6.77 11.19
C PHE A 255 0.79 7.18 10.23
N HIS A 256 -0.47 7.16 10.66
CA HIS A 256 -1.49 8.06 10.14
C HIS A 256 -1.17 9.42 10.76
N ALA A 257 -0.91 10.43 9.93
CA ALA A 257 -0.38 11.70 10.41
C ALA A 257 -0.93 12.90 9.64
N ASP A 258 -1.25 13.97 10.37
CA ASP A 258 -1.69 15.24 9.81
C ASP A 258 -2.84 15.05 8.78
N GLU A 259 -3.77 14.11 9.04
CA GLU A 259 -4.90 13.79 8.16
C GLU A 259 -6.04 14.78 8.33
N LEU A 260 -6.45 15.05 9.56
CA LEU A 260 -7.60 15.89 9.90
C LEU A 260 -7.17 17.31 10.26
N LYS A 261 -6.00 17.44 10.89
CA LYS A 261 -5.40 18.71 11.30
C LYS A 261 -3.86 18.64 11.26
N SER A 262 -3.22 19.80 11.25
CA SER A 262 -1.75 19.89 11.38
C SER A 262 -1.34 19.70 12.83
N THR A 263 -1.11 18.45 13.23
CA THR A 263 -0.74 18.07 14.60
C THR A 263 0.77 17.95 14.79
N GLY A 264 1.54 17.82 13.70
CA GLY A 264 2.97 17.55 13.72
C GLY A 264 3.32 16.06 13.75
N GLY A 265 2.36 15.19 13.43
CA GLY A 265 2.54 13.75 13.32
C GLY A 265 3.63 13.37 12.32
N ALA A 266 3.67 14.01 11.16
CA ALA A 266 4.73 13.80 10.17
C ALA A 266 6.13 14.13 10.70
N LYS A 267 6.27 15.20 11.51
CA LYS A 267 7.54 15.55 12.13
C LYS A 267 7.96 14.53 13.20
N LEU A 268 6.99 14.01 13.96
CA LEU A 268 7.24 12.95 14.94
C LEU A 268 7.69 11.66 14.20
N ALA A 269 6.98 11.24 13.16
CA ALA A 269 7.32 10.08 12.35
C ALA A 269 8.76 10.16 11.82
N ALA A 270 9.14 11.28 11.21
CA ALA A 270 10.51 11.51 10.73
C ALA A 270 11.53 11.44 11.88
N SER A 271 11.24 12.03 13.06
CA SER A 271 12.16 12.05 14.20
C SER A 271 12.39 10.65 14.82
N LEU A 272 11.41 9.77 14.76
CA LEU A 272 11.51 8.40 15.25
C LEU A 272 12.12 7.44 14.22
N GLY A 273 12.31 7.89 12.96
CA GLY A 273 12.78 7.07 11.85
C GLY A 273 11.71 6.09 11.36
N ALA A 274 10.46 6.53 11.34
CA ALA A 274 9.36 5.74 10.79
C ALA A 274 9.60 5.40 9.32
N VAL A 275 9.09 4.24 8.90
CA VAL A 275 9.17 3.80 7.50
C VAL A 275 8.27 4.67 6.63
N SER A 276 7.06 4.98 7.10
CA SER A 276 6.16 5.90 6.41
C SER A 276 5.38 6.81 7.37
N ALA A 277 4.94 7.94 6.84
CA ALA A 277 3.93 8.82 7.40
C ALA A 277 2.86 9.02 6.33
N ASP A 278 1.64 8.69 6.68
CA ASP A 278 0.56 8.44 5.73
C ASP A 278 -0.53 9.52 5.86
N HIS A 279 -1.32 9.79 4.80
CA HIS A 279 -2.30 10.88 4.61
C HIS A 279 -1.69 12.25 4.34
N LEU A 280 -1.19 12.97 5.34
CA LEU A 280 -0.46 14.22 5.21
C LEU A 280 -1.25 15.38 4.58
N VAL A 281 -2.58 15.35 4.70
CA VAL A 281 -3.48 16.36 4.08
C VAL A 281 -3.19 17.75 4.62
N TYR A 282 -2.93 17.86 5.93
CA TYR A 282 -2.67 19.11 6.62
C TYR A 282 -1.22 19.24 7.11
N ILE A 283 -0.27 18.55 6.47
CA ILE A 283 1.13 18.63 6.82
C ILE A 283 1.67 20.07 6.75
N SER A 284 2.39 20.49 7.79
CA SER A 284 3.05 21.81 7.84
C SER A 284 4.33 21.84 7.00
N ASP A 285 4.81 23.05 6.63
CA ASP A 285 6.10 23.22 5.95
C ASP A 285 7.28 22.65 6.77
N ALA A 286 7.18 22.68 8.12
CA ALA A 286 8.15 22.03 9.00
C ALA A 286 8.10 20.50 8.89
N GLY A 287 6.92 19.93 8.76
CA GLY A 287 6.71 18.51 8.50
C GLY A 287 7.29 18.09 7.14
N ILE A 288 7.03 18.87 6.07
CA ILE A 288 7.59 18.63 4.74
C ILE A 288 9.13 18.62 4.79
N LYS A 289 9.74 19.61 5.45
CA LYS A 289 11.20 19.67 5.62
C LYS A 289 11.74 18.46 6.39
N ALA A 290 11.03 18.03 7.45
CA ALA A 290 11.43 16.87 8.24
C ALA A 290 11.39 15.56 7.42
N LEU A 291 10.34 15.34 6.62
CA LEU A 291 10.24 14.19 5.74
C LEU A 291 11.32 14.24 4.65
N ALA A 292 11.55 15.39 4.02
CA ALA A 292 12.58 15.56 2.99
C ALA A 292 14.01 15.30 3.52
N ALA A 293 14.26 15.57 4.81
CA ALA A 293 15.54 15.32 5.46
C ALA A 293 15.67 13.90 6.04
N SER A 294 14.64 13.07 5.93
CA SER A 294 14.59 11.72 6.48
C SER A 294 14.46 10.66 5.37
N ARG A 295 14.42 9.38 5.75
CA ARG A 295 14.07 8.27 4.86
C ARG A 295 12.60 7.85 4.97
N THR A 296 11.81 8.56 5.77
CA THR A 296 10.39 8.31 5.95
C THR A 296 9.63 8.61 4.67
N VAL A 297 8.87 7.65 4.18
CA VAL A 297 8.07 7.79 2.96
C VAL A 297 6.80 8.58 3.29
N ALA A 298 6.48 9.58 2.49
CA ALA A 298 5.20 10.28 2.50
C ALA A 298 4.20 9.46 1.66
N THR A 299 3.36 8.66 2.29
CA THR A 299 2.32 7.88 1.60
C THR A 299 1.02 8.68 1.52
N LEU A 300 0.62 9.05 0.31
CA LEU A 300 -0.52 9.94 0.08
C LEU A 300 -1.76 9.14 -0.34
N LEU A 301 -2.90 9.51 0.20
CA LEU A 301 -4.16 8.76 0.13
C LEU A 301 -5.30 9.60 -0.47
N PRO A 302 -5.22 9.97 -1.78
CA PRO A 302 -6.21 10.86 -2.38
C PRO A 302 -7.62 10.28 -2.46
N GLY A 303 -7.75 8.94 -2.38
CA GLY A 303 -9.04 8.25 -2.32
C GLY A 303 -9.85 8.64 -1.10
N THR A 304 -9.19 8.77 0.05
CA THR A 304 -9.80 9.20 1.32
C THR A 304 -10.32 10.62 1.22
N SER A 305 -9.49 11.57 0.78
CA SER A 305 -9.93 12.96 0.55
C SER A 305 -11.12 13.04 -0.43
N PHE A 306 -11.07 12.25 -1.50
CA PHE A 306 -12.16 12.19 -2.50
C PHE A 306 -13.47 11.67 -1.90
N SER A 307 -13.44 10.51 -1.24
CA SER A 307 -14.62 9.86 -0.66
C SER A 307 -15.23 10.68 0.49
N LEU A 308 -14.40 11.37 1.28
CA LEU A 308 -14.85 12.28 2.34
C LEU A 308 -15.29 13.66 1.80
N ARG A 309 -15.25 13.87 0.47
CA ARG A 309 -15.62 15.15 -0.18
C ARG A 309 -14.77 16.32 0.33
N SER A 310 -13.51 16.04 0.75
CA SER A 310 -12.60 17.08 1.18
C SER A 310 -12.23 18.00 0.02
N LYS A 311 -12.13 19.30 0.31
CA LYS A 311 -11.53 20.26 -0.62
C LYS A 311 -10.01 20.29 -0.55
N GLN A 312 -9.44 19.65 0.49
CA GLN A 312 -8.01 19.57 0.75
C GLN A 312 -7.47 18.20 0.35
N TYR A 313 -6.32 18.23 -0.31
CA TYR A 313 -5.50 17.07 -0.63
C TYR A 313 -4.09 17.29 -0.12
N ALA A 314 -3.36 16.22 0.15
CA ALA A 314 -1.97 16.33 0.55
C ALA A 314 -1.15 17.11 -0.49
N PRO A 315 -0.22 18.01 -0.06
CA PRO A 315 0.51 18.90 -0.96
C PRO A 315 1.64 18.17 -1.69
N ALA A 316 1.29 17.17 -2.52
CA ALA A 316 2.24 16.27 -3.17
C ALA A 316 3.31 17.01 -3.97
N ARG A 317 2.92 18.07 -4.69
CA ARG A 317 3.91 18.86 -5.47
C ARG A 317 4.98 19.46 -4.57
N LYS A 318 4.60 20.06 -3.43
CA LYS A 318 5.55 20.61 -2.45
C LYS A 318 6.45 19.52 -1.86
N LEU A 319 5.89 18.34 -1.55
CA LEU A 319 6.65 17.19 -1.02
C LEU A 319 7.70 16.72 -2.03
N ILE A 320 7.31 16.53 -3.30
CA ILE A 320 8.21 16.10 -4.38
C ILE A 320 9.32 17.14 -4.61
N GLU A 321 8.96 18.42 -4.68
CA GLU A 321 9.92 19.53 -4.90
C GLU A 321 10.86 19.71 -3.71
N ALA A 322 10.43 19.43 -2.51
CA ALA A 322 11.28 19.42 -1.31
C ALA A 322 12.23 18.21 -1.25
N GLY A 323 12.05 17.20 -2.11
CA GLY A 323 12.87 15.99 -2.12
C GLY A 323 12.40 14.89 -1.17
N ALA A 324 11.15 14.95 -0.70
CA ALA A 324 10.57 13.85 0.07
C ALA A 324 10.30 12.62 -0.82
N ILE A 325 10.37 11.42 -0.24
CA ILE A 325 9.98 10.18 -0.90
C ILE A 325 8.46 10.14 -0.91
N VAL A 326 7.82 10.14 -2.08
CA VAL A 326 6.35 10.14 -2.19
C VAL A 326 5.87 8.82 -2.74
N ALA A 327 4.96 8.16 -2.03
CA ALA A 327 4.19 6.99 -2.46
C ALA A 327 2.68 7.31 -2.50
N LEU A 328 1.91 6.46 -3.17
CA LEU A 328 0.45 6.51 -3.23
C LEU A 328 -0.13 5.17 -2.77
N ALA A 329 -1.29 5.20 -2.13
CA ALA A 329 -2.02 4.02 -1.68
C ALA A 329 -3.53 4.20 -1.81
N THR A 330 -4.27 3.09 -1.76
CA THR A 330 -5.74 3.12 -1.84
C THR A 330 -6.39 3.54 -0.53
N ASP A 331 -5.77 3.25 0.60
CA ASP A 331 -6.43 3.28 1.90
C ASP A 331 -7.71 2.43 1.92
N CYS A 332 -7.66 1.26 1.26
CA CYS A 332 -8.85 0.40 1.14
C CYS A 332 -9.40 0.05 2.52
N ASN A 333 -10.50 0.70 2.91
CA ASN A 333 -11.17 0.55 4.19
C ASN A 333 -12.69 0.79 4.04
N PRO A 334 -13.53 0.35 4.99
CA PRO A 334 -14.98 0.44 4.83
C PRO A 334 -15.54 1.84 5.03
N GLY A 335 -14.78 2.78 5.61
CA GLY A 335 -15.28 4.08 6.07
C GLY A 335 -15.00 5.25 5.16
N SER A 336 -13.76 5.43 4.82
CA SER A 336 -13.26 6.64 4.15
C SER A 336 -12.72 6.42 2.75
N SER A 337 -12.45 5.16 2.34
CA SER A 337 -11.91 4.87 1.00
C SER A 337 -12.16 3.41 0.61
N TYR A 338 -13.37 3.09 0.18
CA TYR A 338 -13.67 1.72 -0.22
C TYR A 338 -13.41 1.54 -1.72
N THR A 339 -12.13 1.42 -2.06
CA THR A 339 -11.66 1.12 -3.41
C THR A 339 -10.43 0.21 -3.37
N GLU A 340 -10.35 -0.72 -4.31
CA GLU A 340 -9.21 -1.60 -4.53
C GLU A 340 -8.38 -1.18 -5.77
N SER A 341 -8.68 -0.01 -6.37
CA SER A 341 -8.09 0.41 -7.65
C SER A 341 -6.96 1.42 -7.48
N LEU A 342 -5.69 0.97 -7.41
CA LEU A 342 -4.53 1.86 -7.52
C LEU A 342 -4.49 2.64 -8.84
N PRO A 343 -4.89 2.09 -10.02
CA PRO A 343 -5.03 2.89 -11.23
C PRO A 343 -5.94 4.12 -11.03
N PHE A 344 -7.07 3.99 -10.36
CA PHE A 344 -7.93 5.13 -10.04
C PHE A 344 -7.26 6.12 -9.07
N ILE A 345 -6.48 5.63 -8.12
CA ILE A 345 -5.69 6.49 -7.22
C ILE A 345 -4.69 7.34 -8.02
N THR A 346 -4.07 6.79 -9.08
CA THR A 346 -3.18 7.58 -9.96
C THR A 346 -3.93 8.69 -10.70
N THR A 347 -5.18 8.46 -11.07
CA THR A 347 -6.05 9.49 -11.67
C THR A 347 -6.30 10.64 -10.68
N LEU A 348 -6.70 10.31 -9.46
CA LEU A 348 -6.92 11.31 -8.42
C LEU A 348 -5.64 12.09 -8.10
N ALA A 349 -4.51 11.40 -7.98
CA ALA A 349 -3.21 12.03 -7.75
C ALA A 349 -2.82 12.98 -8.90
N SER A 350 -3.12 12.61 -10.14
CA SER A 350 -2.85 13.47 -11.30
C SER A 350 -3.75 14.71 -11.31
N LEU A 351 -5.04 14.55 -11.13
CA LEU A 351 -6.01 15.63 -11.26
C LEU A 351 -6.05 16.56 -10.03
N GLN A 352 -5.96 15.99 -8.83
CA GLN A 352 -6.12 16.74 -7.58
C GLN A 352 -4.77 17.17 -6.96
N MET A 353 -3.69 16.41 -7.21
CA MET A 353 -2.41 16.63 -6.56
C MET A 353 -1.29 16.97 -7.56
N ARG A 354 -1.61 17.04 -8.86
CA ARG A 354 -0.73 17.46 -9.96
C ARG A 354 0.51 16.57 -10.15
N LEU A 355 0.36 15.25 -9.94
CA LEU A 355 1.39 14.29 -10.34
C LEU A 355 1.28 14.01 -11.83
N THR A 356 2.42 13.89 -12.50
CA THR A 356 2.46 13.33 -13.87
C THR A 356 2.23 11.83 -13.81
N ALA A 357 1.82 11.22 -14.93
CA ALA A 357 1.64 9.76 -15.00
C ALA A 357 2.91 8.99 -14.60
N ALA A 358 4.10 9.51 -14.96
CA ALA A 358 5.37 8.91 -14.57
C ALA A 358 5.63 8.97 -13.06
N GLU A 359 5.36 10.13 -12.43
CA GLU A 359 5.49 10.29 -10.98
C GLU A 359 4.50 9.40 -10.23
N ALA A 360 3.25 9.31 -10.72
CA ALA A 360 2.24 8.44 -10.13
C ALA A 360 2.63 6.96 -10.23
N LEU A 361 3.17 6.51 -11.38
CA LEU A 361 3.63 5.14 -11.55
C LEU A 361 4.83 4.82 -10.64
N SER A 362 5.79 5.73 -10.50
CA SER A 362 6.89 5.58 -9.53
C SER A 362 6.37 5.50 -8.10
N ALA A 363 5.30 6.24 -7.78
CA ALA A 363 4.72 6.29 -6.44
C ALA A 363 3.97 5.02 -6.04
N ILE A 364 3.40 4.24 -7.00
CA ILE A 364 2.71 2.97 -6.75
C ILE A 364 3.56 1.73 -7.01
N THR A 365 4.85 1.91 -7.28
CA THR A 365 5.81 0.83 -7.55
C THR A 365 7.07 0.99 -6.70
N VAL A 366 8.11 1.64 -7.22
CA VAL A 366 9.44 1.73 -6.56
C VAL A 366 9.38 2.45 -5.21
N ASN A 367 8.63 3.55 -5.09
CA ASN A 367 8.50 4.26 -3.81
C ASN A 367 7.55 3.56 -2.85
N ALA A 368 6.47 2.94 -3.36
CA ALA A 368 5.60 2.10 -2.55
C ALA A 368 6.35 0.89 -1.95
N ALA A 369 7.29 0.29 -2.69
CA ALA A 369 8.18 -0.74 -2.16
C ALA A 369 9.01 -0.24 -0.97
N CYS A 370 9.45 1.03 -1.00
CA CYS A 370 10.16 1.64 0.12
C CYS A 370 9.26 1.81 1.35
N ALA A 371 7.97 2.16 1.15
CA ALA A 371 7.00 2.37 2.23
C ALA A 371 6.63 1.08 2.99
N ILE A 372 6.97 -0.08 2.44
CA ILE A 372 6.77 -1.40 3.06
C ILE A 372 8.09 -2.17 3.27
N GLY A 373 9.25 -1.52 3.11
CA GLY A 373 10.56 -2.15 3.33
C GLY A 373 10.95 -3.22 2.31
N ARG A 374 10.40 -3.21 1.09
CA ARG A 374 10.62 -4.24 0.05
C ARG A 374 11.41 -3.73 -1.17
N GLN A 375 12.01 -2.56 -1.11
CA GLN A 375 12.73 -1.91 -2.23
C GLN A 375 13.88 -2.72 -2.83
N ASN A 376 14.40 -3.71 -2.11
CA ASN A 376 15.48 -4.58 -2.59
C ASN A 376 14.96 -5.78 -3.40
N LYS A 377 13.64 -6.01 -3.43
CA LYS A 377 13.00 -7.12 -4.12
C LYS A 377 11.93 -6.71 -5.11
N LEU A 378 11.20 -5.60 -4.85
CA LEU A 378 9.99 -5.21 -5.53
C LEU A 378 10.06 -3.81 -6.13
N GLY A 379 9.11 -3.51 -7.02
CA GLY A 379 8.86 -2.19 -7.58
C GLY A 379 9.69 -1.83 -8.80
N ARG A 380 10.58 -2.72 -9.26
CA ARG A 380 11.43 -2.53 -10.45
C ARG A 380 11.55 -3.84 -11.22
N LEU A 381 11.79 -3.73 -12.54
CA LEU A 381 12.06 -4.88 -13.41
C LEU A 381 13.53 -4.84 -13.83
N GLU A 382 14.38 -5.49 -13.06
CA GLU A 382 15.81 -5.66 -13.35
C GLU A 382 16.31 -7.01 -12.83
N PRO A 383 17.39 -7.57 -13.38
CA PRO A 383 17.91 -8.87 -12.93
C PRO A 383 18.15 -8.91 -11.43
N GLY A 384 17.74 -9.99 -10.77
CA GLY A 384 17.81 -10.18 -9.32
C GLY A 384 16.55 -9.73 -8.56
N MET A 385 15.64 -9.01 -9.19
CA MET A 385 14.36 -8.63 -8.58
C MET A 385 13.32 -9.75 -8.73
N GLN A 386 12.32 -9.73 -7.86
CA GLN A 386 11.20 -10.67 -7.92
C GLN A 386 10.38 -10.45 -9.20
N ALA A 387 10.01 -11.53 -9.85
CA ALA A 387 9.24 -11.50 -11.09
C ALA A 387 7.75 -11.25 -10.85
N ASP A 388 7.45 -10.02 -10.41
CA ASP A 388 6.11 -9.48 -10.23
C ASP A 388 5.83 -8.45 -11.31
N LEU A 389 4.87 -8.73 -12.22
CA LEU A 389 4.61 -7.91 -13.39
C LEU A 389 3.11 -7.82 -13.67
N VAL A 390 2.72 -6.72 -14.32
CA VAL A 390 1.38 -6.56 -14.90
C VAL A 390 1.52 -6.29 -16.39
N ILE A 391 0.81 -7.07 -17.20
CA ILE A 391 0.59 -6.81 -18.62
C ILE A 391 -0.74 -6.09 -18.75
N TRP A 392 -0.74 -4.96 -19.46
CA TRP A 392 -1.89 -4.06 -19.53
C TRP A 392 -2.56 -4.09 -20.91
N ASN A 393 -3.86 -3.89 -20.99
CA ASN A 393 -4.61 -3.61 -22.22
C ASN A 393 -4.45 -2.13 -22.62
N MET A 394 -3.22 -1.64 -22.74
CA MET A 394 -2.87 -0.28 -23.17
C MET A 394 -1.55 -0.28 -23.92
N GLN A 395 -1.33 0.72 -24.77
CA GLN A 395 -0.10 0.88 -25.55
C GLN A 395 0.81 1.99 -25.05
N ASP A 396 0.30 2.85 -24.18
CA ASP A 396 1.07 3.91 -23.53
C ASP A 396 0.77 3.93 -22.04
N TYR A 397 1.80 3.92 -21.18
CA TYR A 397 1.64 3.94 -19.72
C TYR A 397 0.81 5.11 -19.20
N ARG A 398 0.74 6.21 -19.98
CA ARG A 398 -0.04 7.40 -19.64
C ARG A 398 -1.55 7.18 -19.70
N GLU A 399 -1.98 6.10 -20.33
CA GLU A 399 -3.39 5.70 -20.34
C GLU A 399 -3.88 5.30 -18.95
N MET A 400 -3.01 4.80 -18.07
CA MET A 400 -3.40 4.37 -16.72
C MET A 400 -4.14 5.46 -15.94
N PRO A 401 -3.64 6.71 -15.74
CA PRO A 401 -4.40 7.76 -15.09
C PRO A 401 -5.43 8.43 -16.00
N TYR A 402 -5.28 8.34 -17.33
CA TYR A 402 -6.12 9.03 -18.29
C TYR A 402 -7.43 8.30 -18.58
N HIS A 403 -7.37 6.98 -18.78
CA HIS A 403 -8.54 6.13 -19.05
C HIS A 403 -9.10 5.59 -17.72
N TYR A 404 -9.57 6.52 -16.87
CA TYR A 404 -10.00 6.24 -15.50
C TYR A 404 -11.30 5.42 -15.42
N ALA A 405 -11.49 4.78 -14.26
CA ALA A 405 -12.66 3.96 -13.93
C ALA A 405 -12.86 2.71 -14.85
N VAL A 406 -11.84 2.34 -15.62
CA VAL A 406 -11.81 1.12 -16.42
C VAL A 406 -10.66 0.23 -15.93
N ASN A 407 -10.91 -1.06 -15.80
CA ASN A 407 -9.83 -1.99 -15.50
C ASN A 407 -9.08 -2.35 -16.78
N LEU A 408 -7.84 -1.87 -16.89
CA LEU A 408 -6.96 -2.11 -18.02
C LEU A 408 -5.99 -3.28 -17.80
N VAL A 409 -6.08 -4.00 -16.68
CA VAL A 409 -5.26 -5.19 -16.43
C VAL A 409 -5.62 -6.30 -17.40
N ASN A 410 -4.63 -6.83 -18.12
CA ASN A 410 -4.77 -8.02 -18.97
C ASN A 410 -4.34 -9.27 -18.20
N GLN A 411 -3.12 -9.28 -17.68
CA GLN A 411 -2.55 -10.40 -16.95
C GLN A 411 -1.73 -9.93 -15.78
N VAL A 412 -1.72 -10.71 -14.70
CA VAL A 412 -0.86 -10.51 -13.54
C VAL A 412 0.06 -11.71 -13.37
N ILE A 413 1.34 -11.41 -13.24
CA ILE A 413 2.40 -12.38 -12.93
C ILE A 413 2.87 -12.10 -11.49
N LYS A 414 2.86 -13.10 -10.65
CA LYS A 414 3.39 -13.07 -9.29
C LYS A 414 4.43 -14.15 -9.10
N LYS A 415 5.63 -13.76 -8.69
CA LYS A 415 6.75 -14.69 -8.46
C LYS A 415 6.97 -15.60 -9.70
N GLY A 416 6.97 -14.99 -10.89
CA GLY A 416 7.17 -15.69 -12.14
C GLY A 416 6.02 -16.62 -12.61
N LYS A 417 4.88 -16.62 -11.91
CA LYS A 417 3.69 -17.41 -12.25
C LYS A 417 2.54 -16.51 -12.68
N GLN A 418 1.85 -16.89 -13.73
CA GLN A 418 0.61 -16.23 -14.13
C GLN A 418 -0.49 -16.57 -13.13
N VAL A 419 -1.01 -15.56 -12.45
CA VAL A 419 -2.01 -15.72 -11.38
C VAL A 419 -3.36 -15.13 -11.74
N LEU A 420 -3.44 -14.31 -12.80
CA LEU A 420 -4.67 -13.74 -13.32
C LEU A 420 -4.56 -13.51 -14.82
N VAL A 421 -5.66 -13.79 -15.54
CA VAL A 421 -5.92 -13.42 -16.94
C VAL A 421 -7.34 -12.87 -17.02
N ASN A 422 -7.52 -11.65 -17.55
CA ASN A 422 -8.83 -11.00 -17.78
C ASN A 422 -9.26 -11.16 -19.24
#